data_257878f4a21ef2dc3d90e877f5947652
#
_entry.id   257878f4a21ef2dc3d90e877f5947652
#
_cell.length_a   1.000
_cell.length_b   1.000
_cell.length_c   1.000
_cell.angle_alpha   90.00
_cell.angle_beta   90.00
_cell.angle_gamma   90.00
#
_symmetry.space_group_name_H-M   'P 1'
#
loop_
_entity.id
_entity.type
_entity.pdbx_description
1 polymer ?
#
loop_
_entity_poly.entity_id
_entity_poly.type
_entity_poly.pdbx_seq_one_letter_code
_entity_poly.pdbx_strand_id
1 'polypeptide(L)'
;MDDYQVWQDVPAFRRLYNKLDLSLRLGYTCGPAGVPVPKTAEYVVRPIINLSGMGATSYVQKIKKDIDHDVPLGYFWCEMFTGDHVSINYSWRKGELYPLNAVQGFNSKDELYRFSSWKRLPEIPNYDLPDWITETMGAHKLNIEFIDGKIIEMHGRHGMDFPENATEIVPVWKDTEAEQHVFYHNTKDWIFKPNYEDADGTLDNPRLGFYYR
;
A
#
# COMPACT_ATOMS: atom_id res chain seq x y z
N MET A 1 4.02 -2.32 16.39
CA MET A 1 2.58 -2.65 16.25
C MET A 1 2.35 -2.79 14.76
N ASP A 2 1.99 -3.96 14.32
CA ASP A 2 1.61 -4.26 12.94
C ASP A 2 0.11 -3.98 12.70
N ASP A 3 -0.37 -4.16 11.47
CA ASP A 3 -1.76 -3.87 11.12
C ASP A 3 -2.75 -4.81 11.81
N TYR A 4 -2.36 -6.06 12.05
CA TYR A 4 -3.20 -7.03 12.75
C TYR A 4 -3.40 -6.63 14.22
N GLN A 5 -2.35 -6.17 14.88
CA GLN A 5 -2.41 -5.68 16.25
C GLN A 5 -3.25 -4.40 16.35
N VAL A 6 -3.09 -3.45 15.41
CA VAL A 6 -3.94 -2.26 15.34
C VAL A 6 -5.41 -2.64 15.13
N TRP A 7 -5.69 -3.60 14.24
CA TRP A 7 -7.04 -4.11 14.02
C TRP A 7 -7.69 -4.69 15.29
N GLN A 8 -6.91 -5.39 16.10
CA GLN A 8 -7.41 -5.95 17.36
C GLN A 8 -7.62 -4.88 18.43
N ASP A 9 -6.60 -4.06 18.65
CA ASP A 9 -6.51 -3.16 19.81
C ASP A 9 -7.29 -1.85 19.62
N VAL A 10 -7.53 -1.41 18.36
CA VAL A 10 -8.17 -0.14 18.04
C VAL A 10 -9.38 -0.34 17.12
N PRO A 11 -10.53 -0.80 17.64
CA PRO A 11 -11.72 -1.10 16.83
C PRO A 11 -12.18 0.06 15.93
N ALA A 12 -11.96 1.30 16.33
CA ALA A 12 -12.30 2.49 15.53
C ALA A 12 -11.56 2.51 14.17
N PHE A 13 -10.37 1.91 14.10
CA PHE A 13 -9.56 1.87 12.88
C PHE A 13 -9.93 0.76 11.90
N ARG A 14 -10.70 -0.24 12.30
CA ARG A 14 -11.11 -1.34 11.41
C ARG A 14 -11.77 -0.84 10.13
N ARG A 15 -12.45 0.28 10.22
CA ARG A 15 -13.07 0.94 9.08
C ARG A 15 -12.08 1.44 8.05
N LEU A 16 -10.90 1.91 8.46
CA LEU A 16 -9.86 2.42 7.57
C LEU A 16 -9.20 1.29 6.75
N TYR A 17 -9.18 0.08 7.31
CA TYR A 17 -8.68 -1.11 6.62
C TYR A 17 -9.66 -1.68 5.60
N ASN A 18 -10.94 -1.24 5.61
CA ASN A 18 -11.92 -1.63 4.62
C ASN A 18 -11.75 -0.79 3.36
N LYS A 19 -10.97 -1.31 2.40
CA LYS A 19 -10.62 -0.61 1.17
C LYS A 19 -11.83 -0.30 0.27
N LEU A 20 -12.89 -1.12 0.34
CA LEU A 20 -14.13 -0.84 -0.37
C LEU A 20 -14.88 0.34 0.26
N ASP A 21 -15.06 0.36 1.61
CA ASP A 21 -15.71 1.50 2.31
C ASP A 21 -14.91 2.79 2.09
N LEU A 22 -13.57 2.70 2.16
CA LEU A 22 -12.67 3.81 1.86
C LEU A 22 -12.90 4.35 0.44
N SER A 23 -12.89 3.48 -0.57
CA SER A 23 -13.06 3.87 -1.97
C SER A 23 -14.44 4.48 -2.22
N LEU A 24 -15.52 3.92 -1.65
CA LEU A 24 -16.88 4.46 -1.77
C LEU A 24 -17.00 5.87 -1.14
N ARG A 25 -16.38 6.08 0.03
CA ARG A 25 -16.39 7.39 0.72
C ARG A 25 -15.60 8.46 -0.03
N LEU A 26 -14.56 8.04 -0.73
CA LEU A 26 -13.77 8.93 -1.59
C LEU A 26 -14.43 9.19 -2.95
N GLY A 27 -15.60 8.58 -3.20
CA GLY A 27 -16.35 8.77 -4.44
C GLY A 27 -15.76 8.06 -5.65
N TYR A 28 -14.91 7.05 -5.43
CA TYR A 28 -14.32 6.28 -6.53
C TYR A 28 -15.31 5.33 -7.18
N THR A 29 -15.12 5.08 -8.47
CA THR A 29 -15.89 4.07 -9.19
C THR A 29 -15.43 2.68 -8.76
N CYS A 30 -16.22 2.02 -7.92
CA CYS A 30 -15.89 0.71 -7.36
C CYS A 30 -17.14 -0.08 -6.99
N GLY A 31 -17.00 -1.38 -6.80
CA GLY A 31 -18.08 -2.24 -6.33
C GLY A 31 -17.56 -3.61 -5.86
N PRO A 32 -18.27 -4.28 -4.95
CA PRO A 32 -17.91 -5.62 -4.50
C PRO A 32 -18.14 -6.67 -5.61
N ALA A 33 -17.71 -7.90 -5.36
CA ALA A 33 -18.01 -9.06 -6.18
C ALA A 33 -19.52 -9.14 -6.51
N GLY A 34 -19.86 -9.43 -7.77
CA GLY A 34 -21.23 -9.55 -8.26
C GLY A 34 -21.91 -8.22 -8.60
N VAL A 35 -21.32 -7.07 -8.34
CA VAL A 35 -21.87 -5.76 -8.77
C VAL A 35 -21.32 -5.41 -10.15
N PRO A 36 -22.19 -5.13 -11.16
CA PRO A 36 -21.76 -4.81 -12.52
C PRO A 36 -20.91 -3.54 -12.59
N VAL A 37 -19.94 -3.53 -13.51
CA VAL A 37 -19.14 -2.33 -13.79
C VAL A 37 -19.91 -1.35 -14.69
N PRO A 38 -19.71 -0.02 -14.51
CA PRO A 38 -20.45 1.00 -15.30
C PRO A 38 -19.98 1.08 -16.76
N LYS A 39 -18.77 0.64 -17.07
CA LYS A 39 -18.17 0.63 -18.41
C LYS A 39 -17.20 -0.52 -18.58
N THR A 40 -16.97 -0.95 -19.81
CA THR A 40 -15.89 -1.90 -20.12
C THR A 40 -14.54 -1.20 -19.98
N ALA A 41 -13.72 -1.64 -19.02
CA ALA A 41 -12.40 -1.07 -18.74
C ALA A 41 -11.51 -2.06 -17.99
N GLU A 42 -10.26 -1.69 -17.76
CA GLU A 42 -9.39 -2.32 -16.78
C GLU A 42 -9.72 -1.77 -15.39
N TYR A 43 -9.81 -2.69 -14.44
CA TYR A 43 -10.06 -2.40 -13.02
C TYR A 43 -9.01 -3.09 -12.17
N VAL A 44 -8.67 -2.48 -11.05
CA VAL A 44 -7.91 -3.15 -10.00
C VAL A 44 -8.87 -3.98 -9.18
N VAL A 45 -8.61 -5.27 -9.08
CA VAL A 45 -9.32 -6.21 -8.21
C VAL A 45 -8.44 -6.51 -7.02
N ARG A 46 -8.97 -6.29 -5.81
CA ARG A 46 -8.19 -6.45 -4.57
C ARG A 46 -9.07 -6.86 -3.39
N PRO A 47 -8.49 -7.47 -2.34
CA PRO A 47 -9.22 -7.81 -1.13
C PRO A 47 -9.84 -6.57 -0.48
N ILE A 48 -11.05 -6.72 0.06
CA ILE A 48 -11.73 -5.65 0.83
C ILE A 48 -10.90 -5.32 2.08
N ILE A 49 -10.37 -6.35 2.75
CA ILE A 49 -9.50 -6.21 3.93
C ILE A 49 -8.24 -7.04 3.67
N ASN A 50 -7.09 -6.41 3.86
CA ASN A 50 -5.80 -7.08 3.82
C ASN A 50 -4.92 -6.52 4.95
N LEU A 51 -4.70 -7.32 5.99
CA LEU A 51 -3.86 -6.97 7.13
C LEU A 51 -2.41 -7.44 6.96
N SER A 52 -2.14 -8.27 5.95
CA SER A 52 -0.79 -8.74 5.64
C SER A 52 0.05 -7.73 4.85
N GLY A 53 -0.57 -6.64 4.38
CA GLY A 53 0.11 -5.58 3.63
C GLY A 53 0.48 -5.97 2.19
N MET A 54 1.36 -5.17 1.58
CA MET A 54 2.00 -5.36 0.26
C MET A 54 1.08 -5.53 -0.94
N GLY A 55 -0.22 -5.23 -0.83
CA GLY A 55 -1.14 -5.41 -1.95
C GLY A 55 -1.28 -6.87 -2.42
N ALA A 56 -0.89 -7.83 -1.56
CA ALA A 56 -0.94 -9.26 -1.85
C ALA A 56 -2.27 -9.65 -2.47
N THR A 57 -2.21 -10.49 -3.51
CA THR A 57 -3.36 -10.99 -4.27
C THR A 57 -4.16 -9.95 -5.07
N SER A 58 -3.69 -8.70 -5.16
CA SER A 58 -4.29 -7.68 -6.02
C SER A 58 -3.84 -7.86 -7.47
N TYR A 59 -4.74 -7.67 -8.43
CA TYR A 59 -4.45 -7.82 -9.86
C TYR A 59 -5.28 -6.87 -10.71
N VAL A 60 -4.88 -6.68 -11.97
CA VAL A 60 -5.65 -5.92 -12.96
C VAL A 60 -6.50 -6.89 -13.79
N GLN A 61 -7.78 -6.57 -13.95
CA GLN A 61 -8.69 -7.34 -14.77
C GLN A 61 -9.48 -6.43 -15.70
N LYS A 62 -9.55 -6.81 -16.98
CA LYS A 62 -10.48 -6.20 -17.92
C LYS A 62 -11.86 -6.75 -17.70
N ILE A 63 -12.78 -5.94 -17.16
CA ILE A 63 -14.16 -6.29 -16.91
C ILE A 63 -15.05 -5.63 -17.96
N LYS A 64 -15.96 -6.40 -18.55
CA LYS A 64 -16.91 -5.91 -19.55
C LYS A 64 -18.18 -5.47 -18.87
N LYS A 65 -18.72 -4.33 -19.35
CA LYS A 65 -20.05 -3.86 -18.94
C LYS A 65 -21.12 -4.88 -19.28
N ASP A 66 -22.11 -5.02 -18.41
CA ASP A 66 -23.29 -5.88 -18.57
C ASP A 66 -22.99 -7.39 -18.75
N ILE A 67 -21.79 -7.82 -18.31
CA ILE A 67 -21.38 -9.23 -18.28
C ILE A 67 -21.02 -9.58 -16.85
N ASP A 68 -21.49 -10.72 -16.38
CA ASP A 68 -21.05 -11.27 -15.09
C ASP A 68 -19.54 -11.43 -15.09
N HIS A 69 -18.94 -11.07 -13.98
CA HIS A 69 -17.50 -11.18 -13.78
C HIS A 69 -17.20 -12.07 -12.57
N ASP A 70 -16.03 -12.69 -12.61
CA ASP A 70 -15.54 -13.67 -11.64
C ASP A 70 -14.70 -13.05 -10.50
N VAL A 71 -14.95 -11.79 -10.15
CA VAL A 71 -14.33 -11.17 -8.98
C VAL A 71 -14.65 -12.02 -7.75
N PRO A 72 -13.64 -12.54 -7.01
CA PRO A 72 -13.86 -13.47 -5.91
C PRO A 72 -14.63 -12.82 -4.75
N LEU A 73 -15.35 -13.63 -3.99
CA LEU A 73 -15.97 -13.18 -2.74
C LEU A 73 -14.91 -12.65 -1.77
N GLY A 74 -15.20 -11.55 -1.09
CA GLY A 74 -14.24 -10.85 -0.23
C GLY A 74 -13.34 -9.87 -0.99
N TYR A 75 -13.45 -9.80 -2.33
CA TYR A 75 -12.78 -8.83 -3.19
C TYR A 75 -13.75 -7.79 -3.72
N PHE A 76 -13.19 -6.72 -4.23
CA PHE A 76 -13.91 -5.68 -4.95
C PHE A 76 -13.09 -5.20 -6.15
N TRP A 77 -13.79 -4.68 -7.15
CA TRP A 77 -13.17 -3.97 -8.26
C TRP A 77 -13.19 -2.47 -8.00
N CYS A 78 -12.16 -1.77 -8.44
CA CYS A 78 -12.05 -0.31 -8.36
C CYS A 78 -11.43 0.22 -9.65
N GLU A 79 -11.80 1.43 -10.03
CA GLU A 79 -11.15 2.10 -11.15
C GLU A 79 -9.63 2.14 -10.96
N MET A 80 -8.90 2.01 -12.07
CA MET A 80 -7.45 2.00 -12.07
C MET A 80 -6.93 3.44 -12.02
N PHE A 81 -6.09 3.73 -11.04
CA PHE A 81 -5.35 4.98 -10.97
C PHE A 81 -3.96 4.78 -11.56
N THR A 82 -3.44 5.83 -12.20
CA THR A 82 -2.09 5.89 -12.77
C THR A 82 -1.38 7.15 -12.26
N GLY A 83 -0.09 7.08 -12.11
CA GLY A 83 0.74 8.17 -11.60
C GLY A 83 1.69 7.72 -10.51
N ASP A 84 2.24 8.67 -9.78
CA ASP A 84 3.20 8.41 -8.72
C ASP A 84 2.54 7.74 -7.51
N HIS A 85 3.14 6.61 -7.10
CA HIS A 85 2.76 5.94 -5.86
C HIS A 85 3.55 6.54 -4.70
N VAL A 86 2.86 7.20 -3.79
CA VAL A 86 3.49 7.89 -2.65
C VAL A 86 2.89 7.37 -1.35
N SER A 87 3.76 7.03 -0.40
CA SER A 87 3.37 6.63 0.96
C SER A 87 3.83 7.71 1.95
N ILE A 88 2.91 8.26 2.74
CA ILE A 88 3.17 9.34 3.68
C ILE A 88 2.83 8.89 5.10
N ASN A 89 3.78 9.07 6.02
CA ASN A 89 3.56 8.90 7.45
C ASN A 89 3.07 10.19 8.07
N TYR A 90 2.02 10.09 8.88
CA TYR A 90 1.44 11.21 9.62
C TYR A 90 1.50 10.97 11.13
N SER A 91 1.59 12.04 11.88
CA SER A 91 1.46 12.03 13.33
C SER A 91 0.45 13.08 13.77
N TRP A 92 -0.30 12.77 14.80
CA TRP A 92 -1.27 13.68 15.37
C TRP A 92 -0.59 14.64 16.36
N ARG A 93 -0.76 15.94 16.16
CA ARG A 93 -0.25 16.97 17.07
C ARG A 93 -1.27 18.10 17.21
N LYS A 94 -1.63 18.45 18.44
CA LYS A 94 -2.50 19.59 18.75
C LYS A 94 -3.85 19.62 18.00
N GLY A 95 -4.41 18.45 17.70
CA GLY A 95 -5.69 18.36 17.01
C GLY A 95 -5.59 18.27 15.47
N GLU A 96 -4.39 18.19 14.91
CA GLU A 96 -4.16 18.14 13.47
C GLU A 96 -3.22 16.99 13.08
N LEU A 97 -3.35 16.49 11.87
CA LEU A 97 -2.43 15.52 11.25
C LEU A 97 -1.27 16.26 10.59
N TYR A 98 -0.05 15.95 11.02
CA TYR A 98 1.18 16.49 10.46
C TYR A 98 1.92 15.40 9.68
N PRO A 99 2.26 15.64 8.42
CA PRO A 99 3.10 14.72 7.66
C PRO A 99 4.53 14.74 8.24
N LEU A 100 5.12 13.54 8.39
CA LEU A 100 6.46 13.39 8.95
C LEU A 100 7.51 13.12 7.88
N ASN A 101 7.21 12.27 6.95
CA ASN A 101 8.04 11.90 5.82
C ASN A 101 7.19 11.28 4.72
N ALA A 102 7.71 11.29 3.51
CA ALA A 102 7.11 10.67 2.34
C ALA A 102 8.14 9.85 1.58
N VAL A 103 7.68 8.75 0.99
CA VAL A 103 8.46 7.91 0.10
C VAL A 103 7.68 7.64 -1.18
N GLN A 104 8.38 7.61 -2.31
CA GLN A 104 7.81 7.25 -3.61
C GLN A 104 8.21 5.84 -3.96
N GLY A 105 7.23 5.00 -4.34
CA GLY A 105 7.41 3.64 -4.81
C GLY A 105 7.51 3.57 -6.33
N PHE A 106 8.42 2.75 -6.82
CA PHE A 106 8.59 2.46 -8.24
C PHE A 106 8.23 1.00 -8.48
N ASN A 107 7.07 0.77 -9.10
CA ASN A 107 6.60 -0.59 -9.37
C ASN A 107 7.43 -1.25 -10.47
N SER A 108 7.59 -2.56 -10.39
CA SER A 108 7.93 -3.37 -11.54
C SER A 108 6.73 -3.36 -12.50
N LYS A 109 6.99 -3.46 -13.80
CA LYS A 109 5.95 -3.26 -14.83
C LYS A 109 4.81 -4.29 -14.80
N ASP A 110 5.01 -5.43 -14.13
CA ASP A 110 4.17 -6.61 -14.32
C ASP A 110 3.32 -6.97 -13.08
N GLU A 111 3.57 -6.38 -11.89
CA GLU A 111 2.87 -6.75 -10.65
C GLU A 111 2.59 -5.52 -9.79
N LEU A 112 1.33 -5.34 -9.37
CA LEU A 112 0.87 -4.17 -8.59
C LEU A 112 1.55 -4.03 -7.23
N TYR A 113 1.93 -5.14 -6.61
CA TYR A 113 2.52 -5.20 -5.26
C TYR A 113 4.05 -5.25 -5.28
N ARG A 114 4.67 -5.45 -6.44
CA ARG A 114 6.10 -5.61 -6.59
C ARG A 114 6.77 -4.29 -6.94
N PHE A 115 7.35 -3.68 -5.94
CA PHE A 115 8.16 -2.49 -6.13
C PHE A 115 9.60 -2.86 -6.44
N SER A 116 10.19 -2.16 -7.39
CA SER A 116 11.61 -2.25 -7.70
C SER A 116 12.45 -1.44 -6.73
N SER A 117 11.93 -0.31 -6.26
CA SER A 117 12.57 0.51 -5.23
C SER A 117 11.56 1.47 -4.59
N TRP A 118 11.95 2.01 -3.43
CA TRP A 118 11.29 3.13 -2.78
C TRP A 118 12.34 4.21 -2.50
N LYS A 119 12.00 5.46 -2.72
CA LYS A 119 12.89 6.60 -2.47
C LYS A 119 12.22 7.62 -1.57
N ARG A 120 12.99 8.14 -0.61
CA ARG A 120 12.54 9.26 0.22
C ARG A 120 12.37 10.50 -0.63
N LEU A 121 11.24 11.16 -0.48
CA LEU A 121 11.01 12.45 -1.13
C LEU A 121 11.68 13.56 -0.30
N PRO A 122 12.39 14.49 -0.95
CA PRO A 122 13.00 15.63 -0.27
C PRO A 122 11.96 16.60 0.28
N GLU A 123 10.80 16.69 -0.38
CA GLU A 123 9.64 17.48 0.03
C GLU A 123 8.43 16.56 0.15
N ILE A 124 7.65 16.75 1.21
CA ILE A 124 6.43 15.97 1.41
C ILE A 124 5.32 16.59 0.59
N PRO A 125 4.67 15.85 -0.34
CA PRO A 125 3.53 16.36 -1.07
C PRO A 125 2.40 16.76 -0.13
N ASN A 126 1.77 17.89 -0.42
CA ASN A 126 0.59 18.34 0.30
C ASN A 126 -0.67 17.84 -0.40
N TYR A 127 -1.21 16.72 0.07
CA TYR A 127 -2.47 16.17 -0.43
C TYR A 127 -3.61 16.50 0.54
N ASP A 128 -4.76 16.89 -0.01
CA ASP A 128 -5.95 17.15 0.76
C ASP A 128 -6.50 15.86 1.38
N LEU A 129 -6.66 15.86 2.69
CA LEU A 129 -7.27 14.75 3.42
C LEU A 129 -8.71 15.13 3.77
N PRO A 130 -9.70 14.26 3.48
CA PRO A 130 -11.08 14.48 3.91
C PRO A 130 -11.20 14.60 5.44
N ASP A 131 -12.03 15.52 5.92
CA ASP A 131 -12.23 15.81 7.35
C ASP A 131 -12.57 14.56 8.17
N TRP A 132 -13.35 13.64 7.61
CA TRP A 132 -13.72 12.41 8.30
C TRP A 132 -12.53 11.49 8.63
N ILE A 133 -11.41 11.60 7.90
CA ILE A 133 -10.17 10.89 8.23
C ILE A 133 -9.58 11.50 9.50
N THR A 134 -9.48 12.81 9.54
CA THR A 134 -8.91 13.53 10.69
C THR A 134 -9.75 13.35 11.94
N GLU A 135 -11.08 13.38 11.84
CA GLU A 135 -12.02 13.18 12.94
C GLU A 135 -11.96 11.75 13.53
N THR A 136 -11.75 10.74 12.67
CA THR A 136 -11.74 9.33 13.11
C THR A 136 -10.45 8.96 13.84
N MET A 137 -9.34 9.66 13.55
CA MET A 137 -8.01 9.17 13.88
C MET A 137 -7.56 9.40 15.32
N GLY A 138 -8.08 10.41 16.02
CA GLY A 138 -7.56 10.70 17.38
C GLY A 138 -6.02 10.75 17.39
N ALA A 139 -5.41 10.58 18.54
CA ALA A 139 -3.96 10.74 18.77
C ALA A 139 -3.05 9.61 18.23
N HIS A 140 -3.35 9.01 17.12
CA HIS A 140 -2.63 7.84 16.61
C HIS A 140 -1.70 8.15 15.43
N LYS A 141 -0.80 7.20 15.16
CA LYS A 141 0.07 7.19 13.98
C LYS A 141 -0.72 6.72 12.78
N LEU A 142 -0.45 7.30 11.62
CA LEU A 142 -1.13 6.95 10.39
C LEU A 142 -0.14 6.88 9.24
N ASN A 143 -0.29 5.88 8.40
CA ASN A 143 0.32 5.86 7.08
C ASN A 143 -0.79 5.86 6.04
N ILE A 144 -0.65 6.70 5.01
CA ILE A 144 -1.59 6.78 3.89
C ILE A 144 -0.82 6.58 2.59
N GLU A 145 -1.33 5.73 1.73
CA GLU A 145 -0.81 5.50 0.39
C GLU A 145 -1.68 6.18 -0.66
N PHE A 146 -1.00 6.80 -1.61
CA PHE A 146 -1.61 7.59 -2.69
C PHE A 146 -1.13 7.11 -4.05
N ILE A 147 -1.99 7.21 -5.07
CA ILE A 147 -1.58 7.22 -6.47
C ILE A 147 -2.09 8.51 -7.08
N ASP A 148 -1.19 9.35 -7.57
CA ASP A 148 -1.51 10.67 -8.14
C ASP A 148 -2.40 11.52 -7.20
N GLY A 149 -2.07 11.54 -5.91
CA GLY A 149 -2.83 12.25 -4.87
C GLY A 149 -4.14 11.60 -4.44
N LYS A 150 -4.54 10.48 -5.03
CA LYS A 150 -5.75 9.73 -4.64
C LYS A 150 -5.41 8.68 -3.59
N ILE A 151 -6.10 8.70 -2.46
CA ILE A 151 -5.90 7.75 -1.36
C ILE A 151 -6.32 6.35 -1.82
N ILE A 152 -5.42 5.38 -1.71
CA ILE A 152 -5.68 3.99 -2.08
C ILE A 152 -5.71 3.04 -0.89
N GLU A 153 -4.96 3.37 0.18
CA GLU A 153 -4.83 2.52 1.37
C GLU A 153 -4.47 3.37 2.60
N MET A 154 -4.87 2.90 3.78
CA MET A 154 -4.57 3.53 5.06
C MET A 154 -4.19 2.48 6.09
N HIS A 155 -3.20 2.80 6.93
CA HIS A 155 -2.71 1.96 8.02
C HIS A 155 -2.68 2.76 9.31
N GLY A 156 -3.21 2.19 10.41
CA GLY A 156 -3.19 2.81 11.75
C GLY A 156 -1.82 2.78 12.43
N ARG A 157 -0.76 2.73 11.65
CA ARG A 157 0.65 2.72 12.06
C ARG A 157 1.49 3.52 11.05
N HIS A 158 2.74 3.77 11.36
CA HIS A 158 3.69 4.23 10.32
C HIS A 158 4.13 3.06 9.43
N GLY A 159 4.49 3.36 8.20
CA GLY A 159 5.18 2.43 7.32
C GLY A 159 6.48 1.97 8.01
N MET A 160 6.65 0.64 8.14
CA MET A 160 7.73 0.07 8.96
C MET A 160 9.00 -0.25 8.18
N ASP A 161 8.89 -0.30 6.86
CA ASP A 161 9.98 -0.85 6.03
C ASP A 161 11.09 0.16 5.76
N PHE A 162 10.81 1.46 5.82
CA PHE A 162 11.77 2.49 5.47
C PHE A 162 12.54 2.96 6.71
N PRO A 163 13.85 2.59 6.86
CA PRO A 163 14.66 3.05 7.99
C PRO A 163 14.72 4.57 8.05
N GLU A 164 14.75 5.14 9.26
CA GLU A 164 14.66 6.59 9.48
C GLU A 164 15.71 7.40 8.70
N ASN A 165 16.92 6.86 8.61
CA ASN A 165 18.05 7.51 7.92
C ASN A 165 18.23 7.06 6.47
N ALA A 166 17.40 6.15 5.96
CA ALA A 166 17.53 5.70 4.60
C ALA A 166 17.00 6.74 3.61
N THR A 167 17.65 6.86 2.47
CA THR A 167 17.20 7.66 1.34
C THR A 167 16.57 6.82 0.25
N GLU A 168 16.94 5.54 0.18
CA GLU A 168 16.44 4.58 -0.80
C GLU A 168 16.40 3.18 -0.20
N ILE A 169 15.38 2.40 -0.55
CA ILE A 169 15.32 0.96 -0.29
C ILE A 169 15.02 0.20 -1.57
N VAL A 170 15.58 -1.00 -1.67
CA VAL A 170 15.36 -1.94 -2.79
C VAL A 170 14.92 -3.26 -2.19
N PRO A 171 13.65 -3.67 -2.39
CA PRO A 171 13.15 -4.95 -1.95
C PRO A 171 13.89 -6.12 -2.63
N VAL A 172 14.16 -7.16 -1.87
CA VAL A 172 14.75 -8.41 -2.38
C VAL A 172 13.66 -9.47 -2.43
N TRP A 173 13.38 -9.94 -3.64
CA TRP A 173 12.39 -10.97 -3.91
C TRP A 173 13.06 -12.33 -4.09
N LYS A 174 12.38 -13.40 -3.71
CA LYS A 174 12.94 -14.75 -3.75
C LYS A 174 13.46 -15.16 -5.14
N ASP A 175 12.76 -14.78 -6.20
CA ASP A 175 13.15 -15.08 -7.59
C ASP A 175 14.35 -14.28 -8.10
N THR A 176 14.66 -13.13 -7.48
CA THR A 176 15.78 -12.25 -7.86
C THR A 176 16.86 -12.17 -6.79
N GLU A 177 16.76 -12.97 -5.72
CA GLU A 177 17.66 -12.92 -4.56
C GLU A 177 19.14 -13.01 -4.94
N ALA A 178 19.51 -13.99 -5.73
CA ALA A 178 20.91 -14.23 -6.08
C ALA A 178 21.53 -13.06 -6.86
N GLU A 179 20.80 -12.52 -7.84
CA GLU A 179 21.26 -11.40 -8.66
C GLU A 179 21.38 -10.11 -7.84
N GLN A 180 20.38 -9.84 -6.99
CA GLN A 180 20.36 -8.67 -6.13
C GLN A 180 21.47 -8.73 -5.08
N HIS A 181 21.72 -9.87 -4.45
CA HIS A 181 22.82 -10.02 -3.51
C HIS A 181 24.17 -9.82 -4.17
N VAL A 182 24.40 -10.37 -5.36
CA VAL A 182 25.65 -10.16 -6.11
C VAL A 182 25.86 -8.67 -6.41
N PHE A 183 24.82 -7.98 -6.80
CA PHE A 183 24.91 -6.56 -7.14
C PHE A 183 25.13 -5.68 -5.91
N TYR A 184 24.33 -5.82 -4.86
CA TYR A 184 24.34 -4.90 -3.73
C TYR A 184 25.42 -5.20 -2.68
N HIS A 185 25.81 -6.46 -2.46
CA HIS A 185 26.91 -6.79 -1.56
C HIS A 185 28.27 -6.26 -2.03
N ASN A 186 28.44 -6.09 -3.33
CA ASN A 186 29.66 -5.52 -3.91
C ASN A 186 29.69 -3.98 -3.87
N THR A 187 28.62 -3.34 -3.42
CA THR A 187 28.49 -1.88 -3.34
C THR A 187 28.55 -1.44 -1.87
N LYS A 188 29.59 -0.72 -1.48
CA LYS A 188 29.91 -0.39 -0.08
C LYS A 188 28.85 0.40 0.70
N ASP A 189 27.89 1.00 0.01
CA ASP A 189 26.93 1.95 0.61
C ASP A 189 25.56 1.32 0.91
N TRP A 190 25.37 0.02 0.62
CA TRP A 190 24.12 -0.67 0.83
C TRP A 190 24.18 -1.65 2.00
N ILE A 191 23.15 -1.60 2.85
CA ILE A 191 22.99 -2.47 4.02
C ILE A 191 21.77 -3.37 3.77
N PHE A 192 21.95 -4.69 3.93
CA PHE A 192 20.84 -5.63 3.84
C PHE A 192 20.13 -5.79 5.18
N LYS A 193 18.81 -5.67 5.16
CA LYS A 193 17.94 -5.98 6.28
C LYS A 193 16.98 -7.09 5.88
N PRO A 194 17.09 -8.30 6.48
CA PRO A 194 16.18 -9.39 6.20
C PRO A 194 14.79 -9.10 6.79
N ASN A 195 13.75 -9.67 6.20
CA ASN A 195 12.44 -9.79 6.83
C ASN A 195 12.53 -10.82 7.95
N TYR A 196 12.13 -10.45 9.16
CA TYR A 196 12.15 -11.38 10.30
C TYR A 196 10.83 -12.12 10.48
N GLU A 197 9.79 -11.72 9.78
CA GLU A 197 8.47 -12.32 9.85
C GLU A 197 8.08 -12.83 8.47
N ASP A 198 7.59 -14.03 8.42
CA ASP A 198 7.05 -14.69 7.23
C ASP A 198 5.66 -14.09 6.91
N ALA A 199 5.58 -12.76 6.90
CA ALA A 199 4.36 -12.01 6.63
C ALA A 199 3.81 -12.31 5.22
N ASP A 200 4.64 -12.90 4.37
CA ASP A 200 4.39 -13.10 2.95
C ASP A 200 4.15 -14.57 2.58
N GLY A 201 3.86 -15.44 3.54
CA GLY A 201 3.58 -16.87 3.29
C GLY A 201 2.40 -17.15 2.35
N THR A 202 1.68 -16.10 1.93
CA THR A 202 0.61 -16.18 0.93
C THR A 202 1.08 -15.88 -0.50
N LEU A 203 2.33 -15.47 -0.70
CA LEU A 203 2.89 -15.14 -2.00
C LEU A 203 3.79 -16.27 -2.51
N ASP A 204 3.64 -16.62 -3.79
CA ASP A 204 4.53 -17.57 -4.47
C ASP A 204 5.99 -17.05 -4.54
N ASN A 205 6.14 -15.73 -4.56
CA ASN A 205 7.41 -15.03 -4.59
C ASN A 205 7.50 -14.00 -3.45
N PRO A 206 7.81 -14.45 -2.22
CA PRO A 206 7.86 -13.57 -1.05
C PRO A 206 9.05 -12.62 -1.11
N ARG A 207 8.88 -11.46 -0.45
CA ARG A 207 9.97 -10.54 -0.18
C ARG A 207 10.82 -11.05 0.98
N LEU A 208 12.11 -11.28 0.74
CA LEU A 208 13.07 -11.82 1.70
C LEU A 208 13.69 -10.75 2.61
N GLY A 209 13.60 -9.50 2.22
CA GLY A 209 14.19 -8.37 2.90
C GLY A 209 14.34 -7.17 1.97
N PHE A 210 15.23 -6.28 2.32
CA PHE A 210 15.55 -5.15 1.45
C PHE A 210 16.97 -4.63 1.70
N TYR A 211 17.55 -4.07 0.66
CA TYR A 211 18.74 -3.22 0.76
C TYR A 211 18.33 -1.78 0.99
N TYR A 212 19.11 -1.05 1.78
CA TYR A 212 18.89 0.39 2.01
C TYR A 212 20.20 1.16 2.09
N ARG A 213 20.15 2.43 1.78
CA ARG A 213 21.22 3.41 1.93
C ARG A 213 20.71 4.78 2.32
#